data_c9ba5760c62c010efb604dc3c17f638f
#
_entry.id   c9ba5760c62c010efb604dc3c17f638f
#
_cell.length_a   1.000
_cell.length_b   1.000
_cell.length_c   1.000
_cell.angle_alpha   90.00
_cell.angle_beta   90.00
_cell.angle_gamma   90.00
#
_symmetry.space_group_name_H-M   'P 1'
#
loop_
_entity.id
_entity.type
_entity.pdbx_description
1 polymer ?
#
loop_
_entity_poly.entity_id
_entity_poly.type
_entity_poly.pdbx_seq_one_letter_code
_entity_poly.pdbx_strand_id
1 'polypeptide(L)'
;MKKVLVILFVVLLLTGCGEQETFETVEDMIPVQPVASPQQFFVSLPDEAAAPTFQDESGGELYVCQGYTISKQILESGDLEKTVQTLSGCPKEELQILKTVWGEYDRYDFVWTAAGEDGLQLGRACILDDGNYHYTLSTLTEEASAGELRQTLSDMYESCTLLDPEVNLRTGS
;
A
#
# COMPACT_ATOMS: atom_id res chain seq x y z
N MET A 1 -31.44 -28.92 66.99
CA MET A 1 -31.82 -28.12 65.82
C MET A 1 -30.71 -27.23 65.27
N LYS A 2 -29.83 -26.64 66.08
CA LYS A 2 -28.73 -25.77 65.57
C LYS A 2 -27.65 -26.50 64.74
N LYS A 3 -27.38 -27.81 65.03
CA LYS A 3 -26.33 -28.58 64.30
C LYS A 3 -26.77 -29.04 62.90
N VAL A 4 -28.09 -29.22 62.66
CA VAL A 4 -28.63 -29.63 61.34
C VAL A 4 -28.63 -28.43 60.38
N LEU A 5 -28.81 -27.23 60.89
CA LEU A 5 -28.81 -26.01 60.06
C LEU A 5 -27.41 -25.68 59.52
N VAL A 6 -26.34 -25.97 60.30
CA VAL A 6 -24.95 -25.70 59.87
C VAL A 6 -24.54 -26.69 58.77
N ILE A 7 -25.01 -27.94 58.82
CA ILE A 7 -24.69 -28.94 57.76
C ILE A 7 -25.40 -28.60 56.45
N LEU A 8 -26.65 -28.13 56.51
CA LEU A 8 -27.36 -27.68 55.33
C LEU A 8 -26.71 -26.45 54.65
N PHE A 9 -26.12 -25.56 55.44
CA PHE A 9 -25.47 -24.39 54.87
C PHE A 9 -24.10 -24.71 54.23
N VAL A 10 -23.39 -25.75 54.73
CA VAL A 10 -22.12 -26.19 54.14
C VAL A 10 -22.33 -26.96 52.85
N VAL A 11 -23.46 -27.70 52.70
CA VAL A 11 -23.79 -28.39 51.44
C VAL A 11 -24.19 -27.38 50.33
N LEU A 12 -24.82 -26.27 50.68
CA LEU A 12 -25.21 -25.22 49.73
C LEU A 12 -24.00 -24.40 49.19
N LEU A 13 -22.85 -24.40 49.89
CA LEU A 13 -21.65 -23.70 49.44
C LEU A 13 -20.77 -24.59 48.51
N LEU A 14 -21.08 -25.85 48.33
CA LEU A 14 -20.35 -26.77 47.45
C LEU A 14 -21.01 -26.93 46.07
N THR A 15 -22.20 -26.34 45.85
CA THR A 15 -22.81 -26.21 44.51
C THR A 15 -22.37 -24.86 43.87
N GLY A 16 -21.10 -24.56 43.94
CA GLY A 16 -20.50 -23.51 43.09
C GLY A 16 -20.66 -23.96 41.66
N CYS A 17 -21.48 -23.25 40.89
CA CYS A 17 -21.50 -23.33 39.46
C CYS A 17 -20.04 -23.18 38.93
N GLY A 18 -19.47 -24.29 38.52
CA GLY A 18 -18.37 -24.20 37.57
C GLY A 18 -18.97 -23.69 36.28
N GLU A 19 -18.77 -22.43 35.96
CA GLU A 19 -18.83 -21.98 34.58
C GLU A 19 -17.81 -22.85 33.83
N GLN A 20 -18.31 -23.79 33.04
CA GLN A 20 -17.51 -24.43 32.01
C GLN A 20 -17.16 -23.29 31.04
N GLU A 21 -15.96 -22.75 31.19
CA GLU A 21 -15.36 -22.04 30.06
C GLU A 21 -15.33 -23.04 28.91
N THR A 22 -16.26 -22.88 27.98
CA THR A 22 -16.19 -23.55 26.69
C THR A 22 -14.99 -22.92 25.99
N PHE A 23 -13.86 -23.61 26.06
CA PHE A 23 -12.75 -23.27 25.18
C PHE A 23 -13.28 -23.44 23.76
N GLU A 24 -13.33 -22.33 23.01
CA GLU A 24 -13.57 -22.37 21.58
C GLU A 24 -12.53 -23.34 20.99
N THR A 25 -13.03 -24.40 20.38
CA THR A 25 -12.16 -25.35 19.70
C THR A 25 -11.49 -24.64 18.54
N VAL A 26 -10.25 -25.01 18.26
CA VAL A 26 -9.42 -24.44 17.17
C VAL A 26 -10.15 -24.49 15.80
N GLU A 27 -11.21 -25.28 15.68
CA GLU A 27 -12.08 -25.38 14.49
C GLU A 27 -12.91 -24.12 14.23
N ASP A 28 -13.14 -23.25 15.24
CA ASP A 28 -13.87 -21.99 15.10
C ASP A 28 -12.96 -20.82 14.70
N MET A 29 -11.65 -21.04 14.61
CA MET A 29 -10.74 -20.05 14.07
C MET A 29 -10.94 -19.97 12.57
N ILE A 30 -11.46 -18.84 12.10
CA ILE A 30 -11.47 -18.50 10.67
C ILE A 30 -10.01 -18.62 10.20
N PRO A 31 -9.69 -19.49 9.22
CA PRO A 31 -8.34 -19.61 8.73
C PRO A 31 -7.88 -18.22 8.27
N VAL A 32 -6.89 -17.67 8.94
CA VAL A 32 -6.23 -16.44 8.49
C VAL A 32 -5.66 -16.77 7.12
N GLN A 33 -6.29 -16.24 6.07
CA GLN A 33 -5.74 -16.37 4.73
C GLN A 33 -4.36 -15.69 4.76
N PRO A 34 -3.29 -16.37 4.32
CA PRO A 34 -2.00 -15.72 4.22
C PRO A 34 -2.15 -14.48 3.34
N VAL A 35 -1.78 -13.32 3.87
CA VAL A 35 -1.72 -12.09 3.08
C VAL A 35 -0.73 -12.37 1.94
N ALA A 36 -1.17 -12.22 0.71
CA ALA A 36 -0.31 -12.41 -0.45
C ALA A 36 0.92 -11.47 -0.29
N SER A 37 2.11 -11.98 -0.57
CA SER A 37 3.28 -11.10 -0.62
C SER A 37 3.15 -10.16 -1.81
N PRO A 38 3.66 -8.91 -1.71
CA PRO A 38 3.61 -7.98 -2.83
C PRO A 38 4.36 -8.53 -4.04
N GLN A 39 3.82 -8.27 -5.22
CA GLN A 39 4.47 -8.59 -6.49
C GLN A 39 5.69 -7.68 -6.71
N GLN A 40 6.55 -8.04 -7.65
CA GLN A 40 7.66 -7.18 -8.02
C GLN A 40 7.15 -6.01 -8.87
N PHE A 41 7.26 -4.80 -8.33
CA PHE A 41 6.91 -3.56 -9.04
C PHE A 41 8.10 -3.10 -9.89
N PHE A 42 7.98 -3.22 -11.19
CA PHE A 42 8.98 -2.79 -12.16
C PHE A 42 8.66 -1.41 -12.71
N VAL A 43 9.69 -0.57 -12.78
CA VAL A 43 9.68 0.75 -13.42
C VAL A 43 11.04 0.97 -14.09
N SER A 44 11.04 1.35 -15.36
CA SER A 44 12.26 1.77 -16.06
C SER A 44 12.59 3.21 -15.67
N LEU A 45 13.47 3.36 -14.69
CA LEU A 45 13.89 4.67 -14.22
C LEU A 45 14.86 5.34 -15.20
N PRO A 46 14.90 6.70 -15.28
CA PRO A 46 15.92 7.42 -16.03
C PRO A 46 17.34 7.13 -15.51
N ASP A 47 18.35 7.24 -16.37
CA ASP A 47 19.76 6.95 -16.03
C ASP A 47 20.26 7.75 -14.83
N GLU A 48 19.79 8.96 -14.66
CA GLU A 48 20.14 9.84 -13.52
C GLU A 48 19.52 9.40 -12.19
N ALA A 49 18.51 8.53 -12.22
CA ALA A 49 17.89 7.90 -11.06
C ALA A 49 18.40 6.46 -10.83
N ALA A 50 19.69 6.20 -11.10
CA ALA A 50 20.29 4.87 -11.01
C ALA A 50 20.30 4.26 -9.59
N ALA A 51 20.25 5.11 -8.55
CA ALA A 51 20.19 4.69 -7.16
C ALA A 51 19.26 5.62 -6.36
N PRO A 52 18.49 5.12 -5.41
CA PRO A 52 17.65 5.96 -4.56
C PRO A 52 18.50 6.86 -3.68
N THR A 53 18.09 8.13 -3.56
CA THR A 53 18.67 9.10 -2.63
C THR A 53 18.32 8.74 -1.18
N PHE A 54 17.11 8.16 -1.00
CA PHE A 54 16.64 7.70 0.29
C PHE A 54 15.80 6.42 0.08
N GLN A 55 15.95 5.46 1.00
CA GLN A 55 15.12 4.26 1.06
C GLN A 55 14.65 4.06 2.50
N ASP A 56 13.36 3.83 2.69
CA ASP A 56 12.78 3.58 4.01
C ASP A 56 12.79 2.08 4.37
N GLU A 57 12.43 1.77 5.62
CA GLU A 57 12.39 0.39 6.13
C GLU A 57 11.28 -0.47 5.47
N SER A 58 10.26 0.16 4.89
CA SER A 58 9.15 -0.50 4.17
C SER A 58 9.47 -0.76 2.69
N GLY A 59 10.65 -0.34 2.24
CA GLY A 59 11.10 -0.48 0.84
C GLY A 59 10.62 0.65 -0.07
N GLY A 60 10.11 1.75 0.50
CA GLY A 60 9.84 2.98 -0.25
C GLY A 60 11.13 3.65 -0.70
N GLU A 61 11.18 4.08 -1.95
CA GLU A 61 12.35 4.65 -2.60
C GLU A 61 12.07 6.08 -3.04
N LEU A 62 12.99 7.01 -2.73
CA LEU A 62 12.96 8.40 -3.19
C LEU A 62 14.23 8.70 -3.99
N TYR A 63 14.04 9.25 -5.18
CA TYR A 63 15.11 9.70 -6.07
C TYR A 63 15.00 11.21 -6.21
N VAL A 64 16.09 11.93 -5.96
CA VAL A 64 16.20 13.39 -6.16
C VAL A 64 17.07 13.64 -7.38
N CYS A 65 16.44 14.13 -8.43
CA CYS A 65 17.08 14.44 -9.71
C CYS A 65 17.08 15.95 -9.95
N GLN A 66 17.74 16.40 -11.01
CA GLN A 66 17.74 17.81 -11.36
C GLN A 66 16.38 18.25 -11.92
N GLY A 67 15.66 19.09 -11.17
CA GLY A 67 14.36 19.63 -11.56
C GLY A 67 13.16 18.72 -11.32
N TYR A 68 13.36 17.53 -10.71
CA TYR A 68 12.27 16.65 -10.32
C TYR A 68 12.65 15.64 -9.25
N THR A 69 11.64 15.05 -8.63
CA THR A 69 11.78 13.91 -7.72
C THR A 69 10.92 12.75 -8.18
N ILE A 70 11.35 11.52 -7.87
CA ILE A 70 10.57 10.30 -8.09
C ILE A 70 10.38 9.62 -6.73
N SER A 71 9.15 9.23 -6.40
CA SER A 71 8.85 8.37 -5.26
C SER A 71 8.20 7.08 -5.75
N LYS A 72 8.71 5.95 -5.26
CA LYS A 72 8.21 4.60 -5.56
C LYS A 72 7.91 3.88 -4.26
N GLN A 73 6.70 3.39 -4.07
CA GLN A 73 6.26 2.76 -2.82
C GLN A 73 5.31 1.60 -3.10
N ILE A 74 5.26 0.64 -2.17
CA ILE A 74 4.27 -0.43 -2.12
C ILE A 74 3.51 -0.25 -0.81
N LEU A 75 2.21 -0.04 -0.90
CA LEU A 75 1.33 0.18 0.24
C LEU A 75 0.30 -0.95 0.30
N GLU A 76 -0.14 -1.33 1.50
CA GLU A 76 -1.27 -2.26 1.61
C GLU A 76 -2.51 -1.66 0.95
N SER A 77 -3.19 -2.44 0.11
CA SER A 77 -4.44 -2.03 -0.53
C SER A 77 -5.54 -1.87 0.53
N GLY A 78 -6.40 -0.92 0.32
CA GLY A 78 -7.55 -0.72 1.20
C GLY A 78 -8.34 0.50 0.80
N ASP A 79 -7.78 1.67 0.96
CA ASP A 79 -8.44 2.95 0.70
C ASP A 79 -7.68 3.74 -0.36
N LEU A 80 -8.18 3.64 -1.61
CA LEU A 80 -7.62 4.39 -2.74
C LEU A 80 -7.62 5.91 -2.46
N GLU A 81 -8.66 6.43 -1.79
CA GLU A 81 -8.73 7.85 -1.44
C GLU A 81 -7.56 8.26 -0.54
N LYS A 82 -7.29 7.46 0.49
CA LYS A 82 -6.15 7.69 1.39
C LYS A 82 -4.81 7.64 0.64
N THR A 83 -4.64 6.69 -0.29
CA THR A 83 -3.42 6.59 -1.10
C THR A 83 -3.27 7.82 -2.00
N VAL A 84 -4.34 8.23 -2.69
CA VAL A 84 -4.35 9.44 -3.52
C VAL A 84 -4.00 10.69 -2.71
N GLN A 85 -4.62 10.85 -1.54
CA GLN A 85 -4.34 11.98 -0.64
C GLN A 85 -2.91 11.96 -0.11
N THR A 86 -2.37 10.78 0.19
CA THR A 86 -0.97 10.63 0.64
C THR A 86 0.02 11.07 -0.44
N LEU A 87 -0.25 10.75 -1.71
CA LEU A 87 0.64 11.09 -2.84
C LEU A 87 0.53 12.56 -3.26
N SER A 88 -0.68 13.11 -3.29
CA SER A 88 -0.94 14.44 -3.85
C SER A 88 -1.12 15.55 -2.81
N GLY A 89 -1.47 15.19 -1.58
CA GLY A 89 -1.96 16.14 -0.57
C GLY A 89 -3.38 16.65 -0.82
N CYS A 90 -4.04 16.24 -1.92
CA CYS A 90 -5.37 16.68 -2.31
C CYS A 90 -6.43 15.60 -2.04
N PRO A 91 -7.67 16.00 -1.67
CA PRO A 91 -8.79 15.08 -1.65
C PRO A 91 -9.04 14.50 -3.05
N LYS A 92 -9.46 13.24 -3.11
CA LYS A 92 -9.71 12.52 -4.38
C LYS A 92 -10.73 13.24 -5.27
N GLU A 93 -11.74 13.88 -4.67
CA GLU A 93 -12.82 14.60 -5.35
C GLU A 93 -12.32 15.84 -6.10
N GLU A 94 -11.17 16.38 -5.72
CA GLU A 94 -10.57 17.55 -6.38
C GLU A 94 -9.68 17.16 -7.56
N LEU A 95 -9.46 15.86 -7.78
CA LEU A 95 -8.58 15.33 -8.81
C LEU A 95 -9.36 14.64 -9.94
N GLN A 96 -8.86 14.77 -11.15
CA GLN A 96 -9.29 13.95 -12.28
C GLN A 96 -8.45 12.68 -12.30
N ILE A 97 -9.06 11.55 -11.93
CA ILE A 97 -8.39 10.26 -11.89
C ILE A 97 -8.87 9.42 -13.07
N LEU A 98 -7.94 9.05 -13.93
CA LEU A 98 -8.19 8.12 -15.03
C LEU A 98 -7.98 6.69 -14.52
N LYS A 99 -9.04 5.89 -14.54
CA LYS A 99 -8.96 4.46 -14.26
C LYS A 99 -8.89 3.68 -15.57
N THR A 100 -7.93 2.77 -15.68
CA THR A 100 -7.82 1.79 -16.76
C THR A 100 -7.62 0.39 -16.15
N VAL A 101 -8.07 -0.66 -16.86
CA VAL A 101 -7.79 -2.05 -16.49
C VAL A 101 -6.56 -2.49 -17.27
N TRP A 102 -5.54 -2.98 -16.56
CA TRP A 102 -4.27 -3.39 -17.16
C TRP A 102 -3.95 -4.84 -16.77
N GLY A 103 -4.39 -5.78 -17.58
CA GLY A 103 -4.28 -7.20 -17.26
C GLY A 103 -5.18 -7.60 -16.08
N GLU A 104 -4.59 -8.04 -14.98
CA GLU A 104 -5.28 -8.50 -13.78
C GLU A 104 -5.38 -7.42 -12.68
N TYR A 105 -4.90 -6.21 -12.91
CA TYR A 105 -4.91 -5.12 -11.95
C TYR A 105 -5.52 -3.83 -12.53
N ASP A 106 -6.02 -3.00 -11.64
CA ASP A 106 -6.50 -1.66 -11.95
C ASP A 106 -5.34 -0.67 -11.95
N ARG A 107 -5.35 0.25 -12.91
CA ARG A 107 -4.38 1.35 -12.97
C ARG A 107 -5.10 2.67 -12.84
N TYR A 108 -4.60 3.54 -11.96
CA TYR A 108 -5.09 4.89 -11.73
C TYR A 108 -3.99 5.90 -12.02
N ASP A 109 -4.24 6.80 -12.98
CA ASP A 109 -3.34 7.90 -13.34
C ASP A 109 -3.98 9.24 -12.98
N PHE A 110 -3.23 10.13 -12.35
CA PHE A 110 -3.70 11.49 -12.03
C PHE A 110 -2.55 12.49 -11.94
N VAL A 111 -2.92 13.79 -12.02
CA VAL A 111 -1.99 14.90 -11.95
C VAL A 111 -2.52 15.96 -11.00
N TRP A 112 -1.61 16.72 -10.39
CA TRP A 112 -1.94 17.84 -9.50
C TRP A 112 -0.88 18.93 -9.58
N THR A 113 -1.11 20.04 -8.90
CA THR A 113 -0.11 21.08 -8.70
C THR A 113 0.19 21.23 -7.21
N ALA A 114 1.45 21.44 -6.87
CA ALA A 114 1.92 21.67 -5.51
C ALA A 114 2.76 22.94 -5.43
N ALA A 115 2.78 23.57 -4.26
CA ALA A 115 3.71 24.66 -4.00
C ALA A 115 5.08 24.07 -3.62
N GLY A 116 6.13 24.40 -4.35
CA GLY A 116 7.50 24.08 -4.03
C GLY A 116 8.26 25.28 -3.45
N GLU A 117 9.49 25.08 -3.02
CA GLU A 117 10.35 26.16 -2.49
C GLU A 117 10.66 27.22 -3.55
N ASP A 118 10.90 26.80 -4.79
CA ASP A 118 11.28 27.67 -5.92
C ASP A 118 10.12 27.99 -6.87
N GLY A 119 8.87 27.68 -6.50
CA GLY A 119 7.71 27.96 -7.31
C GLY A 119 6.71 26.81 -7.41
N LEU A 120 5.95 26.78 -8.51
CA LEU A 120 4.96 25.75 -8.77
C LEU A 120 5.64 24.44 -9.20
N GLN A 121 5.16 23.34 -8.63
CA GLN A 121 5.53 21.99 -9.04
C GLN A 121 4.33 21.28 -9.67
N LEU A 122 4.62 20.48 -10.68
CA LEU A 122 3.64 19.62 -11.34
C LEU A 122 3.81 18.19 -10.79
N GLY A 123 2.76 17.70 -10.12
CA GLY A 123 2.69 16.35 -9.62
C GLY A 123 2.03 15.41 -10.63
N ARG A 124 2.54 14.21 -10.76
CA ARG A 124 1.90 13.10 -11.49
C ARG A 124 2.06 11.84 -10.68
N ALA A 125 1.03 10.99 -10.66
CA ALA A 125 1.11 9.65 -10.06
C ALA A 125 0.42 8.60 -10.92
N CYS A 126 0.93 7.37 -10.77
CA CYS A 126 0.34 6.13 -11.21
C CYS A 126 0.22 5.20 -10.02
N ILE A 127 -0.94 4.58 -9.84
CA ILE A 127 -1.18 3.53 -8.85
C ILE A 127 -1.60 2.28 -9.62
N LEU A 128 -0.91 1.16 -9.40
CA LEU A 128 -1.36 -0.16 -9.81
C LEU A 128 -1.96 -0.84 -8.58
N ASP A 129 -3.18 -1.34 -8.71
CA ASP A 129 -3.93 -1.97 -7.61
C ASP A 129 -4.25 -3.42 -7.99
N ASP A 130 -3.65 -4.39 -7.29
CA ASP A 130 -3.87 -5.82 -7.49
C ASP A 130 -4.91 -6.40 -6.53
N GLY A 131 -5.58 -5.53 -5.76
CA GLY A 131 -6.57 -5.88 -4.73
C GLY A 131 -5.96 -6.17 -3.36
N ASN A 132 -4.64 -6.39 -3.24
CA ASN A 132 -3.93 -6.57 -1.99
C ASN A 132 -2.97 -5.41 -1.70
N TYR A 133 -2.39 -4.83 -2.74
CA TYR A 133 -1.42 -3.75 -2.64
C TYR A 133 -1.66 -2.65 -3.66
N HIS A 134 -1.31 -1.42 -3.26
CA HIS A 134 -1.14 -0.28 -4.14
C HIS A 134 0.34 -0.08 -4.43
N TYR A 135 0.74 -0.29 -5.68
CA TYR A 135 2.09 -0.04 -6.18
C TYR A 135 2.12 1.36 -6.77
N THR A 136 2.82 2.27 -6.14
CA THR A 136 2.73 3.69 -6.46
C THR A 136 4.03 4.21 -7.04
N LEU A 137 3.91 4.98 -8.12
CA LEU A 137 4.94 5.82 -8.69
C LEU A 137 4.43 7.25 -8.72
N SER A 138 5.17 8.17 -8.14
CA SER A 138 4.83 9.59 -8.22
C SER A 138 6.05 10.45 -8.51
N THR A 139 5.83 11.57 -9.18
CA THR A 139 6.85 12.58 -9.45
C THR A 139 6.34 13.96 -9.05
N LEU A 140 7.27 14.79 -8.58
CA LEU A 140 7.09 16.24 -8.51
C LEU A 140 8.14 16.88 -9.42
N THR A 141 7.71 17.66 -10.38
CA THR A 141 8.56 18.27 -11.41
C THR A 141 8.43 19.78 -11.31
N GLU A 142 9.56 20.49 -11.26
CA GLU A 142 9.56 21.95 -11.35
C GLU A 142 8.94 22.41 -12.68
N GLU A 143 8.10 23.44 -12.65
CA GLU A 143 7.44 23.96 -13.83
C GLU A 143 8.42 24.28 -14.96
N ALA A 144 9.59 24.84 -14.60
CA ALA A 144 10.64 25.21 -15.56
C ALA A 144 11.22 23.99 -16.31
N SER A 145 11.26 22.81 -15.66
CA SER A 145 11.86 21.58 -16.20
C SER A 145 10.83 20.69 -16.91
N ALA A 146 9.54 20.92 -16.69
CA ALA A 146 8.46 20.02 -17.14
C ALA A 146 8.44 19.78 -18.66
N GLY A 147 8.79 20.81 -19.45
CA GLY A 147 8.84 20.72 -20.92
C GLY A 147 9.90 19.76 -21.42
N GLU A 148 11.11 19.84 -20.87
CA GLU A 148 12.27 19.02 -21.24
C GLU A 148 12.11 17.57 -20.76
N LEU A 149 11.54 17.38 -19.55
CA LEU A 149 11.38 16.07 -18.93
C LEU A 149 10.16 15.28 -19.42
N ARG A 150 9.30 15.92 -20.23
CA ARG A 150 8.01 15.36 -20.64
C ARG A 150 8.11 13.95 -21.22
N GLN A 151 9.04 13.72 -22.15
CA GLN A 151 9.17 12.41 -22.81
C GLN A 151 9.75 11.38 -21.83
N THR A 152 10.81 11.71 -21.13
CA THR A 152 11.48 10.85 -20.15
C THR A 152 10.49 10.36 -19.09
N LEU A 153 9.69 11.28 -18.51
CA LEU A 153 8.69 10.92 -17.53
C LEU A 153 7.53 10.12 -18.14
N SER A 154 7.13 10.41 -19.38
CA SER A 154 6.10 9.61 -20.06
C SER A 154 6.54 8.16 -20.23
N ASP A 155 7.74 7.94 -20.75
CA ASP A 155 8.30 6.60 -20.97
C ASP A 155 8.44 5.82 -19.64
N MET A 156 8.86 6.51 -18.56
CA MET A 156 8.92 5.92 -17.23
C MET A 156 7.53 5.46 -16.75
N TYR A 157 6.49 6.30 -16.86
CA TYR A 157 5.13 5.93 -16.44
C TYR A 157 4.52 4.82 -17.32
N GLU A 158 4.84 4.78 -18.61
CA GLU A 158 4.40 3.72 -19.52
C GLU A 158 5.08 2.38 -19.22
N SER A 159 6.27 2.40 -18.63
CA SER A 159 7.00 1.19 -18.24
C SER A 159 6.48 0.53 -16.94
N CYS A 160 5.63 1.23 -16.16
CA CYS A 160 5.11 0.71 -14.89
C CYS A 160 4.35 -0.60 -15.10
N THR A 161 4.80 -1.67 -14.45
CA THR A 161 4.14 -2.98 -14.53
C THR A 161 4.41 -3.82 -13.27
N LEU A 162 3.54 -4.81 -13.03
CA LEU A 162 3.77 -5.84 -12.03
C LEU A 162 4.35 -7.07 -12.74
N LEU A 163 5.41 -7.61 -12.16
CA LEU A 163 6.05 -8.84 -12.66
C LEU A 163 5.64 -10.01 -11.78
N ASP A 164 5.11 -11.04 -12.39
CA ASP A 164 4.82 -12.30 -11.71
C ASP A 164 6.15 -12.94 -11.25
N PRO A 165 6.33 -13.21 -9.95
CA PRO A 165 7.54 -13.85 -9.44
C PRO A 165 7.80 -15.24 -10.05
N GLU A 166 6.76 -15.94 -10.53
CA GLU A 166 6.94 -17.27 -11.15
C GLU A 166 7.53 -17.23 -12.57
N VAL A 167 7.38 -16.11 -13.30
CA VAL A 167 7.90 -15.98 -14.67
C VAL A 167 9.42 -15.85 -14.68
N ASN A 168 10.00 -15.20 -13.66
CA ASN A 168 11.45 -15.00 -13.57
C ASN A 168 12.26 -16.28 -13.32
N LEU A 169 11.65 -17.35 -12.83
CA LEU A 169 12.32 -18.64 -12.61
C LEU A 169 12.46 -19.48 -13.89
N ARG A 170 11.72 -19.15 -14.96
CA ARG A 170 11.71 -19.93 -16.22
C ARG A 170 12.68 -19.39 -17.28
N THR A 171 13.19 -18.18 -17.14
CA THR A 171 14.10 -17.55 -18.13
C THR A 171 15.58 -17.67 -17.78
N GLY A 172 15.94 -18.30 -16.66
CA GLY A 172 17.31 -18.47 -16.14
C GLY A 172 17.93 -19.85 -16.40
N SER A 173 17.59 -20.53 -17.48
CA SER A 173 18.20 -21.85 -17.86
C SER A 173 18.92 -21.76 -19.20
#